data_e3427c5803bb2de63260548bb42df570
#
_entry.id   e3427c5803bb2de63260548bb42df570
#
_cell.length_a   1.000
_cell.length_b   1.000
_cell.length_c   1.000
_cell.angle_alpha   90.00
_cell.angle_beta   90.00
_cell.angle_gamma   90.00
#
_symmetry.space_group_name_H-M   'P 1'
#
loop_
_entity.id
_entity.type
_entity.pdbx_description
1 polymer ?
#
loop_
_entity_poly.entity_id
_entity_poly.type
_entity_poly.pdbx_seq_one_letter_code
_entity_poly.pdbx_strand_id
1 'polypeptide(L)'
;MSSRIEGIGRPRVEPSFVPDVIDEMLQVPDAGSLAAIRLLRQRTGHWAGGSTGTNLYGAFRLIARMLEEGHAGSVVTLLCDGGERYANTYYNDEWLVEQNLDIEPYAAKFEHFLNSGKFSVPDD
;
A
#
# COMPACT_ATOMS: atom_id res chain seq x y z
N MET A 1 3.51 -16.35 -5.23
CA MET A 1 3.36 -15.50 -6.41
C MET A 1 4.23 -14.26 -6.27
N SER A 2 4.96 -13.92 -7.31
CA SER A 2 5.84 -12.75 -7.27
C SER A 2 5.02 -11.46 -7.42
N SER A 3 5.43 -10.42 -6.71
CA SER A 3 4.84 -9.10 -6.83
C SER A 3 5.23 -8.45 -8.17
N ARG A 4 4.32 -7.64 -8.72
CA ARG A 4 4.59 -6.82 -9.90
C ARG A 4 5.21 -5.47 -9.53
N ILE A 5 5.40 -5.21 -8.26
CA ILE A 5 6.00 -3.97 -7.78
C ILE A 5 7.51 -4.15 -7.72
N GLU A 6 8.23 -3.24 -8.39
CA GLU A 6 9.69 -3.31 -8.43
C GLU A 6 10.29 -3.17 -7.03
N GLY A 7 11.30 -3.97 -6.76
CA GLY A 7 12.05 -3.91 -5.52
C GLY A 7 11.43 -4.63 -4.34
N ILE A 8 10.28 -5.26 -4.54
CA ILE A 8 9.63 -6.03 -3.48
C ILE A 8 9.12 -7.35 -4.04
N GLY A 9 8.50 -8.17 -3.20
CA GLY A 9 7.90 -9.41 -3.64
C GLY A 9 8.89 -10.52 -3.86
N ARG A 10 9.86 -10.66 -2.98
CA ARG A 10 10.85 -11.72 -3.08
C ARG A 10 10.20 -13.09 -2.86
N PRO A 11 10.60 -14.10 -3.65
CA PRO A 11 9.98 -15.42 -3.58
C PRO A 11 10.37 -16.24 -2.34
N ARG A 12 11.32 -15.76 -1.56
CA ARG A 12 11.79 -16.46 -0.36
C ARG A 12 12.22 -15.46 0.71
N VAL A 13 12.34 -15.94 1.94
CA VAL A 13 12.91 -15.16 3.03
C VAL A 13 14.41 -15.00 2.81
N GLU A 14 14.88 -13.77 2.77
CA GLU A 14 16.29 -13.47 2.59
C GLU A 14 17.08 -13.64 3.89
N PRO A 15 18.39 -13.96 3.83
CA PRO A 15 19.20 -14.05 5.04
C PRO A 15 19.26 -12.76 5.85
N SER A 16 19.06 -11.61 5.23
CA SER A 16 19.03 -10.32 5.92
C SER A 16 17.75 -10.10 6.72
N PHE A 17 16.74 -10.94 6.54
CA PHE A 17 15.48 -10.82 7.29
C PHE A 17 15.69 -11.36 8.71
N VAL A 18 15.40 -10.52 9.70
CA VAL A 18 15.54 -10.86 11.12
C VAL A 18 14.16 -10.79 11.78
N PRO A 19 13.45 -11.92 11.89
CA PRO A 19 12.07 -11.91 12.39
C PRO A 19 11.96 -11.42 13.83
N ASP A 20 12.99 -11.58 14.64
CA ASP A 20 12.94 -11.20 16.05
C ASP A 20 12.78 -9.69 16.27
N VAL A 21 13.08 -8.85 15.25
CA VAL A 21 12.91 -7.41 15.35
C VAL A 21 11.59 -6.93 14.75
N ILE A 22 10.76 -7.86 14.28
CA ILE A 22 9.48 -7.56 13.64
C ILE A 22 8.36 -7.92 14.60
N ASP A 23 7.55 -6.93 14.99
CA ASP A 23 6.40 -7.17 15.86
C ASP A 23 5.21 -7.76 15.10
N GLU A 24 5.03 -7.35 13.85
CA GLU A 24 3.90 -7.79 13.06
C GLU A 24 4.21 -7.71 11.57
N MET A 25 3.73 -8.68 10.80
CA MET A 25 3.84 -8.68 9.34
C MET A 25 2.46 -8.70 8.71
N LEU A 26 2.29 -7.90 7.66
CA LEU A 26 1.05 -7.85 6.90
C LEU A 26 1.35 -8.15 5.44
N GLN A 27 0.45 -8.89 4.80
CA GLN A 27 0.48 -9.06 3.36
C GLN A 27 -0.32 -7.96 2.69
N VAL A 28 0.28 -7.33 1.69
CA VAL A 28 -0.35 -6.23 0.97
C VAL A 28 -0.45 -6.62 -0.50
N PRO A 29 -1.67 -6.68 -1.04
CA PRO A 29 -1.83 -7.00 -2.47
C PRO A 29 -1.34 -5.86 -3.35
N ASP A 30 -0.82 -6.20 -4.52
CA ASP A 30 -0.28 -5.21 -5.46
C ASP A 30 -1.31 -4.13 -5.80
N ALA A 31 -2.55 -4.53 -6.07
CA ALA A 31 -3.61 -3.56 -6.39
C ALA A 31 -3.85 -2.59 -5.24
N GLY A 32 -3.74 -3.05 -3.99
CA GLY A 32 -3.85 -2.18 -2.82
C GLY A 32 -2.73 -1.17 -2.75
N SER A 33 -1.49 -1.60 -3.01
CA SER A 33 -0.33 -0.70 -3.04
C SER A 33 -0.48 0.36 -4.12
N LEU A 34 -0.92 -0.02 -5.31
CA LEU A 34 -1.07 0.91 -6.43
C LEU A 34 -2.21 1.89 -6.19
N ALA A 35 -3.31 1.44 -5.59
CA ALA A 35 -4.39 2.34 -5.19
C ALA A 35 -3.91 3.36 -4.17
N ALA A 36 -3.05 2.94 -3.23
CA ALA A 36 -2.52 3.83 -2.20
C ALA A 36 -1.65 4.94 -2.78
N ILE A 37 -0.77 4.64 -3.74
CA ILE A 37 0.08 5.68 -4.33
C ILE A 37 -0.72 6.64 -5.21
N ARG A 38 -1.80 6.17 -5.83
CA ARG A 38 -2.69 7.06 -6.59
C ARG A 38 -3.44 8.01 -5.66
N LEU A 39 -3.86 7.52 -4.50
CA LEU A 39 -4.47 8.36 -3.48
C LEU A 39 -3.49 9.42 -3.01
N LEU A 40 -2.25 9.03 -2.72
CA LEU A 40 -1.21 9.95 -2.28
C LEU A 40 -0.97 11.04 -3.34
N ARG A 41 -0.87 10.66 -4.60
CA ARG A 41 -0.71 11.60 -5.72
C ARG A 41 -1.89 12.57 -5.79
N GLN A 42 -3.10 12.06 -5.67
CA GLN A 42 -4.31 12.87 -5.74
C GLN A 42 -4.39 13.89 -4.60
N ARG A 43 -4.01 13.46 -3.38
CA ARG A 43 -4.17 14.28 -2.18
C ARG A 43 -3.01 15.22 -1.92
N THR A 44 -1.80 14.87 -2.33
CA THR A 44 -0.60 15.64 -1.97
C THR A 44 0.22 16.11 -3.17
N GLY A 45 -0.03 15.59 -4.35
CA GLY A 45 0.77 15.89 -5.53
C GLY A 45 2.07 15.11 -5.61
N HIS A 46 2.39 14.27 -4.62
CA HIS A 46 3.62 13.47 -4.64
C HIS A 46 3.50 12.28 -5.56
N TRP A 47 4.52 12.08 -6.40
CA TRP A 47 4.70 10.85 -7.13
C TRP A 47 5.45 9.86 -6.23
N ALA A 48 4.94 8.64 -6.14
CA ALA A 48 5.56 7.62 -5.30
C ALA A 48 5.61 6.28 -6.03
N GLY A 49 6.59 5.48 -5.69
CA GLY A 49 6.71 4.12 -6.21
C GLY A 49 5.86 3.13 -5.43
N GLY A 50 5.87 1.87 -5.90
CA GLY A 50 5.01 0.83 -5.33
C GLY A 50 5.30 0.52 -3.88
N SER A 51 6.58 0.59 -3.46
CA SER A 51 6.94 0.30 -2.07
C SER A 51 6.36 1.32 -1.10
N THR A 52 6.26 2.59 -1.49
CA THR A 52 5.56 3.60 -0.70
C THR A 52 4.08 3.24 -0.56
N GLY A 53 3.46 2.74 -1.63
CA GLY A 53 2.07 2.29 -1.57
C GLY A 53 1.87 1.13 -0.61
N THR A 54 2.78 0.18 -0.62
CA THR A 54 2.76 -0.94 0.32
C THR A 54 2.83 -0.44 1.76
N ASN A 55 3.73 0.50 2.02
CA ASN A 55 3.86 1.10 3.35
C ASN A 55 2.60 1.84 3.77
N LEU A 56 2.00 2.62 2.87
CA LEU A 56 0.77 3.35 3.17
C LEU A 56 -0.39 2.42 3.47
N TYR A 57 -0.55 1.37 2.69
CA TYR A 57 -1.60 0.38 2.93
C TYR A 57 -1.48 -0.21 4.34
N GLY A 58 -0.27 -0.62 4.72
CA GLY A 58 -0.01 -1.15 6.05
C GLY A 58 -0.27 -0.12 7.14
N ALA A 59 0.13 1.14 6.91
CA ALA A 59 -0.12 2.21 7.86
C ALA A 59 -1.61 2.46 8.05
N PHE A 60 -2.40 2.46 6.99
CA PHE A 60 -3.85 2.65 7.08
C PHE A 60 -4.50 1.52 7.88
N ARG A 61 -4.08 0.27 7.67
CA ARG A 61 -4.60 -0.86 8.44
C ARG A 61 -4.26 -0.72 9.92
N LEU A 62 -3.04 -0.32 10.22
CA LEU A 62 -2.60 -0.13 11.61
C LEU A 62 -3.38 1.00 12.28
N ILE A 63 -3.53 2.14 11.60
CA ILE A 63 -4.27 3.27 12.14
C ILE A 63 -5.73 2.90 12.40
N ALA A 64 -6.36 2.19 11.47
CA ALA A 64 -7.75 1.77 11.64
C ALA A 64 -7.92 0.87 12.86
N ARG A 65 -6.97 -0.05 13.07
CA ARG A 65 -6.99 -0.92 14.23
C ARG A 65 -6.79 -0.15 15.53
N MET A 66 -5.85 0.81 15.53
CA MET A 66 -5.62 1.66 16.71
C MET A 66 -6.86 2.45 17.07
N LEU A 67 -7.56 3.00 16.07
CA LEU A 67 -8.82 3.73 16.31
C LEU A 67 -9.90 2.82 16.89
N GLU A 68 -10.02 1.61 16.34
CA GLU A 68 -11.00 0.63 16.83
C GLU A 68 -10.72 0.22 18.28
N GLU A 69 -9.46 0.07 18.63
CA GLU A 69 -9.04 -0.34 19.99
C GLU A 69 -8.91 0.83 20.96
N GLY A 70 -9.09 2.07 20.49
CA GLY A 70 -8.96 3.24 21.33
C GLY A 70 -7.52 3.58 21.73
N HIS A 71 -6.55 3.12 20.96
CA HIS A 71 -5.13 3.40 21.24
C HIS A 71 -4.70 4.70 20.60
N ALA A 72 -4.11 5.60 21.38
CA ALA A 72 -3.49 6.81 20.88
C ALA A 72 -2.01 6.54 20.58
N GLY A 73 -1.45 7.30 19.65
CA GLY A 73 -0.04 7.16 19.32
C GLY A 73 0.27 7.73 17.94
N SER A 74 1.52 7.60 17.53
CA SER A 74 2.00 8.04 16.23
C SER A 74 2.28 6.85 15.34
N VAL A 75 1.99 7.00 14.05
CA VAL A 75 2.33 5.99 13.05
C VAL A 75 3.30 6.64 12.06
N VAL A 76 4.46 6.02 11.90
CA VAL A 76 5.51 6.52 11.01
C VAL A 76 5.69 5.52 9.88
N THR A 77 5.76 6.03 8.65
CA THR A 77 6.05 5.20 7.49
C THR A 77 7.08 5.90 6.61
N LEU A 78 7.60 5.19 5.64
CA LEU A 78 8.65 5.69 4.76
C LEU A 78 8.09 6.03 3.40
N LEU A 79 8.48 7.21 2.90
CA LEU A 79 8.37 7.55 1.49
C LEU A 79 9.66 7.09 0.84
N CYS A 80 9.55 6.06 0.02
CA CYS A 80 10.72 5.45 -0.61
C CYS A 80 11.15 6.25 -1.84
N ASP A 81 11.44 5.60 -2.96
CA ASP A 81 11.87 6.31 -4.16
C ASP A 81 10.73 7.12 -4.77
N GLY A 82 11.08 8.13 -5.56
CA GLY A 82 10.11 8.90 -6.32
C GLY A 82 9.41 8.04 -7.38
N GLY A 83 8.21 8.43 -7.76
CA GLY A 83 7.36 7.62 -8.62
C GLY A 83 7.25 8.10 -10.05
N GLU A 84 7.95 9.15 -10.44
CA GLU A 84 7.83 9.74 -11.79
C GLU A 84 8.13 8.73 -12.89
N ARG A 85 9.10 7.84 -12.65
CA ARG A 85 9.47 6.81 -13.63
C ARG A 85 8.37 5.76 -13.83
N TYR A 86 7.36 5.74 -12.96
CA TYR A 86 6.26 4.79 -13.06
C TYR A 86 5.00 5.39 -13.69
N ALA A 87 5.10 6.60 -14.26
CA ALA A 87 3.94 7.29 -14.83
C ALA A 87 3.23 6.47 -15.91
N ASN A 88 3.99 5.70 -16.69
CA ASN A 88 3.44 4.89 -17.78
C ASN A 88 3.05 3.48 -17.35
N THR A 89 3.20 3.14 -16.08
CA THR A 89 2.82 1.83 -15.53
C THR A 89 1.84 2.01 -14.37
N TYR A 90 2.32 2.25 -13.18
CA TYR A 90 1.47 2.30 -11.97
C TYR A 90 0.39 3.37 -12.04
N TYR A 91 0.60 4.44 -12.78
CA TYR A 91 -0.34 5.55 -12.92
C TYR A 91 -1.09 5.52 -14.25
N ASN A 92 -0.94 4.46 -15.05
CA ASN A 92 -1.57 4.29 -16.35
C ASN A 92 -2.66 3.23 -16.24
N ASP A 93 -3.92 3.61 -16.51
CA ASP A 93 -5.07 2.71 -16.37
C ASP A 93 -5.01 1.55 -17.36
N GLU A 94 -4.52 1.79 -18.57
CA GLU A 94 -4.40 0.73 -19.59
C GLU A 94 -3.40 -0.33 -19.13
N TRP A 95 -2.30 0.09 -18.54
CA TRP A 95 -1.30 -0.84 -18.00
C TRP A 95 -1.90 -1.71 -16.90
N LEU A 96 -2.72 -1.11 -16.01
CA LEU A 96 -3.38 -1.87 -14.95
C LEU A 96 -4.31 -2.94 -15.51
N VAL A 97 -5.05 -2.62 -16.57
CA VAL A 97 -5.92 -3.59 -17.23
C VAL A 97 -5.10 -4.73 -17.84
N GLU A 98 -4.01 -4.40 -18.51
CA GLU A 98 -3.10 -5.40 -19.11
C GLU A 98 -2.52 -6.34 -18.05
N GLN A 99 -2.23 -5.82 -16.86
CA GLN A 99 -1.69 -6.60 -15.76
C GLN A 99 -2.76 -7.29 -14.92
N ASN A 100 -4.03 -7.12 -15.29
CA ASN A 100 -5.16 -7.67 -14.56
C ASN A 100 -5.20 -7.19 -13.10
N LEU A 101 -4.90 -5.92 -12.88
CA LEU A 101 -4.89 -5.28 -11.57
C LEU A 101 -6.08 -4.34 -11.45
N ASP A 102 -7.05 -4.69 -10.61
CA ASP A 102 -8.22 -3.85 -10.35
C ASP A 102 -8.01 -3.12 -9.03
N ILE A 103 -7.78 -1.80 -9.11
CA ILE A 103 -7.53 -0.97 -7.94
C ILE A 103 -8.81 -0.36 -7.35
N GLU A 104 -9.94 -0.43 -8.06
CA GLU A 104 -11.16 0.26 -7.63
C GLU A 104 -11.69 -0.18 -6.26
N PRO A 105 -11.71 -1.48 -5.91
CA PRO A 105 -12.15 -1.88 -4.58
C PRO A 105 -11.30 -1.26 -3.47
N TYR A 106 -10.00 -1.14 -3.70
CA TYR A 106 -9.08 -0.56 -2.71
C TYR A 106 -9.22 0.95 -2.64
N ALA A 107 -9.39 1.61 -3.79
CA ALA A 107 -9.62 3.05 -3.81
C ALA A 107 -10.88 3.42 -3.00
N ALA A 108 -11.96 2.65 -3.17
CA ALA A 108 -13.19 2.85 -2.41
C ALA A 108 -12.97 2.65 -0.90
N LYS A 109 -12.20 1.64 -0.52
CA LYS A 109 -11.89 1.36 0.89
C LYS A 109 -11.06 2.48 1.51
N PHE A 110 -10.11 3.03 0.77
CA PHE A 110 -9.29 4.14 1.26
C PHE A 110 -10.14 5.40 1.47
N GLU A 111 -11.04 5.72 0.55
CA GLU A 111 -11.94 6.86 0.72
C GLU A 111 -12.84 6.67 1.93
N HIS A 112 -13.37 5.47 2.12
CA HIS A 112 -14.18 5.16 3.29
C HIS A 112 -13.36 5.33 4.57
N PHE A 113 -12.11 4.85 4.59
CA PHE A 113 -11.21 4.98 5.73
C PHE A 113 -10.95 6.45 6.07
N LEU A 114 -10.65 7.27 5.06
CA LEU A 114 -10.38 8.70 5.29
C LEU A 114 -11.57 9.44 5.86
N ASN A 115 -12.79 8.99 5.54
CA ASN A 115 -14.00 9.63 6.01
C ASN A 115 -14.51 9.09 7.35
N SER A 116 -14.21 7.83 7.67
CA SER A 116 -14.80 7.16 8.85
C SER A 116 -13.79 6.62 9.84
N GLY A 117 -12.52 6.51 9.46
CA GLY A 117 -11.51 5.84 10.27
C GLY A 117 -11.60 4.32 10.27
N LYS A 118 -12.50 3.75 9.49
CA LYS A 118 -12.69 2.30 9.40
C LYS A 118 -12.16 1.77 8.08
N PHE A 119 -11.34 0.74 8.16
CA PHE A 119 -10.71 0.13 6.99
C PHE A 119 -10.94 -1.37 7.01
N SER A 120 -11.73 -1.87 6.07
CA SER A 120 -11.92 -3.29 5.89
C SER A 120 -11.24 -3.72 4.60
N VAL A 121 -10.47 -4.79 4.67
CA VAL A 121 -9.74 -5.31 3.51
C VAL A 121 -10.73 -6.07 2.63
N PRO A 122 -10.69 -5.87 1.30
CA PRO A 122 -11.49 -6.72 0.42
C PRO A 122 -11.08 -8.18 0.61
N ASP A 123 -12.04 -9.07 0.55
CA ASP A 123 -11.76 -10.50 0.65
C ASP A 123 -10.92 -10.95 -0.55
N ASP A 124 -9.91 -11.71 -0.28
CA ASP A 124 -9.04 -12.25 -1.32
C ASP A 124 -9.72 -13.37 -2.08
#